data_09f9536f86182452982b3daf6d1c9c4a
#
_entry.id   09f9536f86182452982b3daf6d1c9c4a
#
_cell.length_a   1.000
_cell.length_b   1.000
_cell.length_c   1.000
_cell.angle_alpha   90.00
_cell.angle_beta   90.00
_cell.angle_gamma   90.00
#
_symmetry.space_group_name_H-M   'P 1'
#
loop_
_entity.id
_entity.type
_entity.pdbx_description
1 polymer ?
#
loop_
_entity_poly.entity_id
_entity_poly.type
_entity_poly.pdbx_seq_one_letter_code
_entity_poly.pdbx_strand_id
1 'polypeptide(L)'
;MKPSLAVLATAAVALIAPAAASAQATLTTSPTKPCFGTGDRVNFSGTGFTPGGIVDFSRDGTPVEANPPITALADGTVNAGLTVFNERGEEQRTYAATDRTNPAITAAAPVTVSELDVNMRPLSGPPTKPRRIEAVGFTGGRTLWAHIVRRGKARNLRIGRLRGACRNLTTRKRLFGRNPAFGRHLIHFDTSRRFRRRAPNIQRISFRFEIFRRSGPGAAAALRR
;
A
#
# COMPACT_ATOMS: atom_id res chain seq x y z
N MET A 1 -71.32 -62.11 -3.54
CA MET A 1 -70.80 -61.19 -4.53
C MET A 1 -69.98 -60.11 -3.78
N LYS A 2 -68.68 -60.14 -3.88
CA LYS A 2 -67.80 -59.14 -3.28
C LYS A 2 -67.11 -58.38 -4.41
N PRO A 3 -67.14 -57.02 -4.46
CA PRO A 3 -66.37 -56.26 -5.44
C PRO A 3 -64.95 -56.06 -4.97
N SER A 4 -64.00 -56.40 -5.83
CA SER A 4 -62.58 -56.12 -5.63
C SER A 4 -62.26 -54.67 -6.12
N LEU A 5 -61.80 -53.82 -5.21
CA LEU A 5 -61.22 -52.48 -5.56
C LEU A 5 -59.76 -52.65 -6.00
N ALA A 6 -59.47 -52.30 -7.24
CA ALA A 6 -58.13 -52.19 -7.76
C ALA A 6 -57.64 -50.79 -7.46
N VAL A 7 -56.54 -50.66 -6.67
CA VAL A 7 -55.86 -49.42 -6.38
C VAL A 7 -54.71 -49.19 -7.44
N LEU A 8 -54.92 -48.22 -8.29
CA LEU A 8 -53.86 -47.74 -9.23
C LEU A 8 -52.89 -46.87 -8.47
N ALA A 9 -51.65 -47.32 -8.29
CA ALA A 9 -50.56 -46.54 -7.75
C ALA A 9 -49.86 -45.77 -8.89
N THR A 10 -50.03 -44.45 -8.94
CA THR A 10 -49.33 -43.56 -9.87
C THR A 10 -47.95 -43.19 -9.30
N ALA A 11 -46.91 -43.75 -9.85
CA ALA A 11 -45.49 -43.35 -9.50
C ALA A 11 -45.14 -42.05 -10.15
N ALA A 12 -44.99 -40.98 -9.37
CA ALA A 12 -44.44 -39.69 -9.83
C ALA A 12 -42.92 -39.79 -9.86
N VAL A 13 -42.33 -39.81 -11.06
CA VAL A 13 -40.87 -39.69 -11.26
C VAL A 13 -40.48 -38.21 -11.15
N ALA A 14 -39.91 -37.82 -10.01
CA ALA A 14 -39.32 -36.51 -9.83
C ALA A 14 -38.02 -36.44 -10.63
N LEU A 15 -38.00 -35.70 -11.73
CA LEU A 15 -36.82 -35.33 -12.48
C LEU A 15 -35.98 -34.36 -11.61
N ILE A 16 -34.97 -34.88 -10.92
CA ILE A 16 -33.95 -34.08 -10.25
C ILE A 16 -33.04 -33.54 -11.35
N ALA A 17 -33.29 -32.29 -11.80
CA ALA A 17 -32.36 -31.57 -12.66
C ALA A 17 -31.05 -31.33 -11.86
N PRO A 18 -29.88 -31.70 -12.39
CA PRO A 18 -28.62 -31.36 -11.74
C PRO A 18 -28.53 -29.84 -11.65
N ALA A 19 -28.46 -29.33 -10.42
CA ALA A 19 -28.10 -27.92 -10.20
C ALA A 19 -26.73 -27.70 -10.82
N ALA A 20 -26.68 -26.94 -11.93
CA ALA A 20 -25.43 -26.53 -12.51
C ALA A 20 -24.67 -25.78 -11.42
N ALA A 21 -23.58 -26.37 -10.93
CA ALA A 21 -22.66 -25.69 -10.01
C ALA A 21 -22.15 -24.46 -10.74
N SER A 22 -22.72 -23.30 -10.45
CA SER A 22 -22.20 -22.01 -10.97
C SER A 22 -20.81 -21.87 -10.43
N ALA A 23 -19.81 -21.88 -11.31
CA ALA A 23 -18.42 -21.63 -10.94
C ALA A 23 -18.37 -20.27 -10.25
N GLN A 24 -18.01 -20.26 -8.97
CA GLN A 24 -17.90 -19.03 -8.21
C GLN A 24 -16.81 -18.16 -8.84
N ALA A 25 -17.14 -16.90 -9.12
CA ALA A 25 -16.16 -15.96 -9.64
C ALA A 25 -14.98 -15.78 -8.67
N THR A 26 -13.78 -15.67 -9.22
CA THR A 26 -12.55 -15.45 -8.43
C THR A 26 -11.87 -14.16 -8.86
N LEU A 27 -11.13 -13.53 -7.93
CA LEU A 27 -10.31 -12.38 -8.20
C LEU A 27 -9.01 -12.48 -7.40
N THR A 28 -7.87 -12.30 -8.08
CA THR A 28 -6.53 -12.35 -7.48
C THR A 28 -5.67 -11.20 -7.98
N THR A 29 -4.55 -10.93 -7.31
CA THR A 29 -3.57 -9.92 -7.73
C THR A 29 -2.31 -10.58 -8.32
N SER A 30 -1.75 -9.99 -9.38
CA SER A 30 -0.51 -10.43 -10.00
C SER A 30 0.46 -9.25 -10.20
N PRO A 31 1.73 -9.35 -9.75
CA PRO A 31 2.25 -10.38 -8.87
C PRO A 31 1.66 -10.25 -7.46
N THR A 32 1.59 -11.34 -6.73
CA THR A 32 1.21 -11.31 -5.31
C THR A 32 2.30 -10.61 -4.51
N LYS A 33 2.00 -9.42 -4.00
CA LYS A 33 2.90 -8.66 -3.12
C LYS A 33 2.25 -8.50 -1.74
N PRO A 34 3.03 -8.53 -0.65
CA PRO A 34 2.48 -8.32 0.69
C PRO A 34 1.99 -6.88 0.92
N CYS A 35 2.48 -5.92 0.11
CA CYS A 35 2.08 -4.52 0.17
C CYS A 35 2.45 -3.79 -1.13
N PHE A 36 1.59 -2.88 -1.54
CA PHE A 36 1.79 -1.98 -2.67
C PHE A 36 2.00 -0.55 -2.16
N GLY A 37 2.83 0.21 -2.83
CA GLY A 37 2.96 1.65 -2.59
C GLY A 37 1.80 2.42 -3.22
N THR A 38 1.41 3.54 -2.62
CA THR A 38 0.49 4.48 -3.28
C THR A 38 1.02 4.88 -4.66
N GLY A 39 0.20 4.76 -5.68
CA GLY A 39 0.55 4.99 -7.07
C GLY A 39 1.08 3.75 -7.81
N ASP A 40 1.30 2.63 -7.13
CA ASP A 40 1.65 1.37 -7.80
C ASP A 40 0.47 0.88 -8.65
N ARG A 41 0.79 0.28 -9.80
CA ARG A 41 -0.18 -0.45 -10.61
C ARG A 41 -0.28 -1.89 -10.11
N VAL A 42 -1.49 -2.33 -9.77
CA VAL A 42 -1.83 -3.70 -9.40
C VAL A 42 -2.59 -4.33 -10.56
N ASN A 43 -2.12 -5.48 -11.01
CA ASN A 43 -2.86 -6.27 -11.99
C ASN A 43 -3.77 -7.24 -11.26
N PHE A 44 -5.04 -7.19 -11.60
CA PHE A 44 -6.07 -8.13 -11.14
C PHE A 44 -6.32 -9.15 -12.23
N SER A 45 -6.42 -10.42 -11.85
CA SER A 45 -6.84 -11.52 -12.72
C SER A 45 -8.00 -12.24 -12.06
N GLY A 46 -9.08 -12.44 -12.80
CA GLY A 46 -10.28 -13.10 -12.31
C GLY A 46 -10.85 -14.09 -13.32
N THR A 47 -11.70 -15.00 -12.87
CA THR A 47 -12.39 -16.00 -13.69
C THR A 47 -13.85 -16.11 -13.28
N GLY A 48 -14.69 -16.71 -14.14
CA GLY A 48 -16.09 -16.99 -13.85
C GLY A 48 -17.05 -15.83 -14.14
N PHE A 49 -16.59 -14.81 -14.89
CA PHE A 49 -17.42 -13.71 -15.40
C PHE A 49 -18.13 -14.09 -16.69
N THR A 50 -19.16 -13.33 -17.08
CA THR A 50 -19.84 -13.53 -18.34
C THR A 50 -18.90 -13.30 -19.52
N PRO A 51 -18.68 -14.27 -20.44
CA PRO A 51 -17.84 -14.08 -21.61
C PRO A 51 -18.23 -12.84 -22.40
N GLY A 52 -17.27 -11.97 -22.71
CA GLY A 52 -17.48 -10.69 -23.40
C GLY A 52 -18.26 -9.64 -22.60
N GLY A 53 -18.63 -9.91 -21.35
CA GLY A 53 -19.37 -9.00 -20.48
C GLY A 53 -18.47 -7.86 -19.94
N ILE A 54 -19.07 -6.72 -19.63
CA ILE A 54 -18.39 -5.60 -18.95
C ILE A 54 -18.31 -5.92 -17.47
N VAL A 55 -17.12 -5.69 -16.89
CA VAL A 55 -16.85 -5.91 -15.47
C VAL A 55 -16.52 -4.58 -14.80
N ASP A 56 -17.34 -4.20 -13.84
CA ASP A 56 -17.16 -3.00 -13.05
C ASP A 56 -16.29 -3.28 -11.84
N PHE A 57 -15.32 -2.41 -11.59
CA PHE A 57 -14.48 -2.50 -10.41
C PHE A 57 -14.90 -1.47 -9.36
N SER A 58 -14.82 -1.88 -8.10
CA SER A 58 -14.96 -0.97 -6.95
C SER A 58 -13.81 -1.15 -5.97
N ARG A 59 -13.53 -0.12 -5.19
CA ARG A 59 -12.62 -0.12 -4.07
C ARG A 59 -13.39 0.27 -2.80
N ASP A 60 -13.47 -0.64 -1.85
CA ASP A 60 -14.23 -0.46 -0.62
C ASP A 60 -15.67 0.01 -0.88
N GLY A 61 -16.30 -0.55 -1.93
CA GLY A 61 -17.65 -0.18 -2.38
C GLY A 61 -17.73 1.07 -3.24
N THR A 62 -16.66 1.84 -3.39
CA THR A 62 -16.64 3.03 -4.27
C THR A 62 -16.24 2.62 -5.69
N PRO A 63 -17.02 2.95 -6.73
CA PRO A 63 -16.67 2.63 -8.12
C PRO A 63 -15.30 3.17 -8.51
N VAL A 64 -14.55 2.35 -9.26
CA VAL A 64 -13.28 2.72 -9.90
C VAL A 64 -13.51 2.80 -11.39
N GLU A 65 -13.47 4.01 -11.91
CA GLU A 65 -13.62 4.22 -13.35
C GLU A 65 -12.42 3.65 -14.12
N ALA A 66 -12.71 2.81 -15.12
CA ALA A 66 -11.72 2.31 -16.05
C ALA A 66 -12.02 2.85 -17.46
N ASN A 67 -11.00 3.40 -18.09
CA ASN A 67 -11.10 3.85 -19.48
C ASN A 67 -9.93 3.26 -20.28
N PRO A 68 -10.18 2.35 -21.23
CA PRO A 68 -11.49 1.83 -21.63
C PRO A 68 -12.15 0.93 -20.58
N PRO A 69 -13.47 0.64 -20.68
CA PRO A 69 -14.16 -0.30 -19.82
C PRO A 69 -13.48 -1.68 -19.82
N ILE A 70 -13.46 -2.32 -18.67
CA ILE A 70 -12.88 -3.65 -18.52
C ILE A 70 -13.88 -4.69 -19.03
N THR A 71 -13.46 -5.53 -19.96
CA THR A 71 -14.29 -6.57 -20.56
C THR A 71 -13.70 -7.94 -20.27
N ALA A 72 -14.53 -8.90 -19.89
CA ALA A 72 -14.13 -10.29 -19.76
C ALA A 72 -13.82 -10.90 -21.14
N LEU A 73 -12.83 -11.77 -21.18
CA LEU A 73 -12.45 -12.50 -22.39
C LEU A 73 -13.53 -13.55 -22.74
N ALA A 74 -13.38 -14.21 -23.91
CA ALA A 74 -14.33 -15.22 -24.37
C ALA A 74 -14.42 -16.47 -23.47
N ASP A 75 -13.46 -16.70 -22.61
CA ASP A 75 -13.43 -17.76 -21.60
C ASP A 75 -13.94 -17.31 -20.21
N GLY A 76 -14.46 -16.10 -20.08
CA GLY A 76 -14.92 -15.53 -18.84
C GLY A 76 -13.79 -15.07 -17.90
N THR A 77 -12.55 -14.98 -18.37
CA THR A 77 -11.46 -14.39 -17.60
C THR A 77 -11.45 -12.86 -17.72
N VAL A 78 -11.04 -12.18 -16.65
CA VAL A 78 -10.84 -10.73 -16.64
C VAL A 78 -9.41 -10.39 -16.23
N ASN A 79 -8.79 -9.42 -16.93
CA ASN A 79 -7.49 -8.88 -16.59
C ASN A 79 -7.59 -7.35 -16.51
N ALA A 80 -7.29 -6.79 -15.36
CA ALA A 80 -7.38 -5.36 -15.14
C ALA A 80 -6.13 -4.83 -14.42
N GLY A 81 -5.61 -3.70 -14.88
CA GLY A 81 -4.52 -3.00 -14.21
C GLY A 81 -5.03 -1.71 -13.60
N LEU A 82 -5.13 -1.66 -12.27
CA LEU A 82 -5.62 -0.49 -11.53
C LEU A 82 -4.49 0.15 -10.71
N THR A 83 -4.49 1.47 -10.65
CA THR A 83 -3.59 2.21 -9.76
C THR A 83 -4.19 2.21 -8.36
N VAL A 84 -3.38 1.81 -7.37
CA VAL A 84 -3.83 1.78 -5.98
C VAL A 84 -3.44 3.06 -5.26
N PHE A 85 -4.35 3.55 -4.41
CA PHE A 85 -4.17 4.76 -3.63
C PHE A 85 -4.49 4.49 -2.18
N ASN A 86 -3.73 5.15 -1.30
CA ASN A 86 -4.01 5.26 0.11
C ASN A 86 -3.64 6.67 0.58
N GLU A 87 -4.40 7.22 1.49
CA GLU A 87 -4.18 8.60 1.94
C GLU A 87 -3.12 8.68 3.03
N ARG A 88 -3.07 7.71 3.93
CA ARG A 88 -2.11 7.71 5.07
C ARG A 88 -1.81 6.31 5.57
N GLY A 89 -0.56 6.11 5.95
CA GLY A 89 -0.13 4.90 6.65
C GLY A 89 -0.26 3.62 5.83
N GLU A 90 -0.56 2.52 6.50
CA GLU A 90 -0.81 1.19 5.92
C GLU A 90 -2.29 0.84 6.10
N GLU A 91 -2.97 0.51 5.01
CA GLU A 91 -4.38 0.13 5.02
C GLU A 91 -4.63 -1.07 4.11
N GLN A 92 -5.58 -1.90 4.50
CA GLN A 92 -6.10 -2.95 3.65
C GLN A 92 -7.33 -2.41 2.91
N ARG A 93 -7.30 -2.49 1.59
CA ARG A 93 -8.38 -2.11 0.68
C ARG A 93 -8.97 -3.36 0.05
N THR A 94 -10.28 -3.38 -0.13
CA THR A 94 -10.97 -4.46 -0.84
C THR A 94 -11.34 -3.99 -2.23
N TYR A 95 -10.77 -4.64 -3.24
CA TYR A 95 -11.15 -4.44 -4.63
C TYR A 95 -12.13 -5.52 -5.02
N ALA A 96 -13.30 -5.13 -5.53
CA ALA A 96 -14.31 -6.06 -6.03
C ALA A 96 -14.51 -5.84 -7.53
N ALA A 97 -14.71 -6.95 -8.23
CA ALA A 97 -15.09 -7.00 -9.63
C ALA A 97 -16.51 -7.56 -9.72
N THR A 98 -17.41 -6.84 -10.36
CA THR A 98 -18.83 -7.21 -10.50
C THR A 98 -19.21 -7.24 -11.98
N ASP A 99 -19.81 -8.31 -12.42
CA ASP A 99 -20.33 -8.42 -13.78
C ASP A 99 -21.54 -7.48 -13.95
N ARG A 100 -21.46 -6.57 -14.94
CA ARG A 100 -22.54 -5.61 -15.18
C ARG A 100 -23.82 -6.26 -15.66
N THR A 101 -23.71 -7.36 -16.43
CA THR A 101 -24.86 -8.09 -17.00
C THR A 101 -25.52 -8.94 -15.94
N ASN A 102 -24.73 -9.53 -15.04
CA ASN A 102 -25.21 -10.35 -13.93
C ASN A 102 -24.55 -9.94 -12.61
N PRO A 103 -25.10 -8.96 -11.87
CA PRO A 103 -24.50 -8.47 -10.63
C PRO A 103 -24.35 -9.51 -9.51
N ALA A 104 -25.00 -10.68 -9.64
CA ALA A 104 -24.77 -11.79 -8.71
C ALA A 104 -23.36 -12.41 -8.87
N ILE A 105 -22.71 -12.19 -10.02
CA ILE A 105 -21.33 -12.60 -10.27
C ILE A 105 -20.42 -11.51 -9.75
N THR A 106 -19.90 -11.71 -8.56
CA THR A 106 -18.96 -10.77 -7.91
C THR A 106 -17.83 -11.54 -7.27
N ALA A 107 -16.61 -11.01 -7.39
CA ALA A 107 -15.42 -11.53 -6.73
C ALA A 107 -14.62 -10.39 -6.13
N ALA A 108 -13.94 -10.64 -5.00
CA ALA A 108 -13.16 -9.61 -4.30
C ALA A 108 -11.75 -10.09 -3.96
N ALA A 109 -10.81 -9.15 -3.96
CA ALA A 109 -9.42 -9.37 -3.57
C ALA A 109 -8.95 -8.28 -2.59
N PRO A 110 -8.38 -8.66 -1.43
CA PRO A 110 -7.78 -7.70 -0.51
C PRO A 110 -6.41 -7.25 -1.03
N VAL A 111 -6.14 -5.96 -0.92
CA VAL A 111 -4.87 -5.35 -1.30
C VAL A 111 -4.38 -4.46 -0.17
N THR A 112 -3.21 -4.76 0.39
CA THR A 112 -2.58 -3.89 1.37
C THR A 112 -1.82 -2.79 0.65
N VAL A 113 -2.15 -1.53 0.97
CA VAL A 113 -1.56 -0.34 0.35
C VAL A 113 -0.95 0.54 1.44
N SER A 114 0.20 1.12 1.19
CA SER A 114 0.84 2.08 2.09
C SER A 114 1.35 3.29 1.32
N GLU A 115 1.16 4.47 1.89
CA GLU A 115 1.95 5.61 1.45
C GLU A 115 3.43 5.43 1.83
N LEU A 116 4.30 6.16 1.15
CA LEU A 116 5.70 6.27 1.53
C LEU A 116 5.88 7.54 2.36
N ASP A 117 6.05 7.41 3.66
CA ASP A 117 6.23 8.57 4.54
C ASP A 117 7.24 8.34 5.67
N VAL A 118 7.77 9.44 6.17
CA VAL A 118 8.56 9.51 7.40
C VAL A 118 8.08 10.66 8.26
N ASN A 119 7.54 10.35 9.42
CA ASN A 119 7.22 11.35 10.43
C ASN A 119 8.34 11.41 11.47
N MET A 120 8.89 12.58 11.71
CA MET A 120 9.97 12.79 12.67
C MET A 120 9.56 13.85 13.70
N ARG A 121 9.53 13.49 14.97
CA ARG A 121 9.14 14.40 16.06
C ARG A 121 10.16 14.41 17.20
N PRO A 122 10.42 15.57 17.83
CA PRO A 122 10.06 16.92 17.37
C PRO A 122 10.90 17.36 16.16
N LEU A 123 10.35 18.19 15.28
CA LEU A 123 11.10 18.76 14.14
C LEU A 123 12.08 19.85 14.58
N SER A 124 11.81 20.52 15.71
CA SER A 124 12.63 21.59 16.30
C SER A 124 13.32 21.12 17.59
N GLY A 125 14.17 21.99 18.15
CA GLY A 125 14.88 21.76 19.41
C GLY A 125 16.32 21.24 19.23
N PRO A 126 17.03 20.95 20.35
CA PRO A 126 18.44 20.59 20.31
C PRO A 126 18.72 19.43 19.34
N PRO A 127 19.71 19.56 18.44
CA PRO A 127 19.98 18.52 17.41
C PRO A 127 20.48 17.21 18.03
N THR A 128 21.07 17.26 19.22
CA THR A 128 21.61 16.10 19.93
C THR A 128 20.54 15.27 20.65
N LYS A 129 19.31 15.79 20.82
CA LYS A 129 18.22 15.02 21.41
C LYS A 129 17.73 13.91 20.48
N PRO A 130 17.35 12.74 21.03
CA PRO A 130 16.72 11.70 20.24
C PRO A 130 15.39 12.19 19.65
N ARG A 131 15.11 11.78 18.42
CA ARG A 131 13.85 12.04 17.73
C ARG A 131 13.09 10.75 17.55
N ARG A 132 11.78 10.79 17.73
CA ARG A 132 10.89 9.71 17.33
C ARG A 132 10.79 9.77 15.81
N ILE A 133 11.06 8.65 15.18
CA ILE A 133 11.01 8.46 13.74
C ILE A 133 10.00 7.36 13.48
N GLU A 134 8.98 7.67 12.73
CA GLU A 134 7.96 6.76 12.23
C GLU A 134 8.09 6.72 10.71
N ALA A 135 8.39 5.55 10.18
CA ALA A 135 8.57 5.33 8.75
C ALA A 135 7.59 4.28 8.27
N VAL A 136 6.93 4.52 7.14
CA VAL A 136 5.95 3.62 6.55
C VAL A 136 6.21 3.47 5.05
N GLY A 137 5.82 2.33 4.47
CA GLY A 137 5.82 2.11 3.03
C GLY A 137 7.18 1.88 2.36
N PHE A 138 8.25 1.63 3.11
CA PHE A 138 9.58 1.38 2.55
C PHE A 138 9.74 -0.05 2.04
N THR A 139 8.93 -0.46 1.07
CA THR A 139 8.87 -1.84 0.54
C THR A 139 10.16 -2.32 -0.13
N GLY A 140 11.02 -1.41 -0.58
CA GLY A 140 12.25 -1.71 -1.32
C GLY A 140 13.40 -2.31 -0.49
N GLY A 141 13.26 -2.48 0.85
CA GLY A 141 14.32 -3.04 1.67
C GLY A 141 13.91 -3.38 3.10
N ARG A 142 14.83 -3.96 3.87
CA ARG A 142 14.59 -4.41 5.25
C ARG A 142 15.17 -3.50 6.33
N THR A 143 15.93 -2.49 5.96
CA THR A 143 16.60 -1.61 6.91
C THR A 143 16.45 -0.17 6.45
N LEU A 144 15.98 0.69 7.35
CA LEU A 144 15.92 2.13 7.13
C LEU A 144 17.27 2.75 7.48
N TRP A 145 17.76 3.60 6.59
CA TRP A 145 18.96 4.41 6.76
C TRP A 145 18.60 5.90 6.70
N ALA A 146 19.32 6.71 7.45
CA ALA A 146 19.32 8.16 7.30
C ALA A 146 20.67 8.60 6.75
N HIS A 147 20.64 9.36 5.67
CA HIS A 147 21.79 9.96 5.05
C HIS A 147 21.81 11.45 5.34
N ILE A 148 22.69 11.89 6.23
CA ILE A 148 22.79 13.28 6.64
C ILE A 148 23.83 13.95 5.76
N VAL A 149 23.36 14.76 4.81
CA VAL A 149 24.17 15.41 3.80
C VAL A 149 24.44 16.87 4.17
N ARG A 150 25.70 17.25 4.17
CA ARG A 150 26.15 18.62 4.37
C ARG A 150 27.31 18.92 3.45
N ARG A 151 27.25 20.04 2.69
CA ARG A 151 28.29 20.45 1.74
C ARG A 151 28.77 19.29 0.84
N GLY A 152 27.84 18.50 0.30
CA GLY A 152 28.14 17.36 -0.57
C GLY A 152 28.63 16.08 0.11
N LYS A 153 29.02 16.12 1.39
CA LYS A 153 29.45 14.94 2.15
C LYS A 153 28.27 14.30 2.87
N ALA A 154 28.11 12.98 2.75
CA ALA A 154 27.05 12.21 3.37
C ALA A 154 27.58 11.36 4.54
N ARG A 155 26.91 11.42 5.67
CA ARG A 155 27.08 10.48 6.78
C ARG A 155 25.90 9.52 6.80
N ASN A 156 26.15 8.23 6.71
CA ASN A 156 25.13 7.20 6.70
C ASN A 156 24.89 6.68 8.13
N LEU A 157 23.65 6.68 8.58
CA LEU A 157 23.24 6.23 9.91
C LEU A 157 22.15 5.15 9.78
N ARG A 158 22.39 3.98 10.35
CA ARG A 158 21.36 2.96 10.45
C ARG A 158 20.29 3.39 11.44
N ILE A 159 19.04 3.50 11.01
CA ILE A 159 17.90 3.86 11.86
C ILE A 159 17.32 2.62 12.53
N GLY A 160 16.96 1.59 11.77
CA GLY A 160 16.43 0.36 12.31
C GLY A 160 15.98 -0.64 11.24
N ARG A 161 15.49 -1.78 11.69
CA ARG A 161 14.91 -2.82 10.84
C ARG A 161 13.43 -2.53 10.62
N LEU A 162 13.03 -2.48 9.38
CA LEU A 162 11.65 -2.36 8.93
C LEU A 162 10.92 -3.70 9.12
N ARG A 163 9.65 -3.66 9.52
CA ARG A 163 8.81 -4.82 9.84
C ARG A 163 7.43 -4.71 9.19
N GLY A 164 6.67 -5.81 9.21
CA GLY A 164 5.34 -5.89 8.62
C GLY A 164 5.33 -6.00 7.10
N ALA A 165 4.14 -6.10 6.54
CA ALA A 165 3.91 -6.23 5.11
C ALA A 165 4.47 -5.02 4.34
N CYS A 166 4.16 -3.82 4.80
CA CYS A 166 4.57 -2.55 4.19
C CYS A 166 5.90 -2.00 4.71
N ARG A 167 6.66 -2.78 5.48
CA ARG A 167 8.00 -2.36 5.94
C ARG A 167 7.98 -1.08 6.78
N ASN A 168 7.30 -1.12 7.92
CA ASN A 168 7.16 0.01 8.83
C ASN A 168 8.18 -0.03 9.97
N LEU A 169 8.45 1.14 10.57
CA LEU A 169 9.34 1.27 11.71
C LEU A 169 8.92 2.46 12.58
N THR A 170 8.81 2.22 13.88
CA THR A 170 8.79 3.29 14.90
C THR A 170 9.99 3.13 15.80
N THR A 171 10.79 4.19 15.96
CA THR A 171 12.00 4.18 16.79
C THR A 171 12.37 5.56 17.31
N ARG A 172 13.28 5.60 18.30
CA ARG A 172 13.92 6.83 18.76
C ARG A 172 15.40 6.79 18.43
N LYS A 173 15.91 7.79 17.70
CA LYS A 173 17.32 7.89 17.30
C LYS A 173 17.87 9.29 17.43
N ARG A 174 19.14 9.39 17.85
CA ARG A 174 19.93 10.62 17.71
C ARG A 174 20.48 10.68 16.30
N LEU A 175 20.07 11.69 15.55
CA LEU A 175 20.53 11.88 14.17
C LEU A 175 21.90 12.57 14.12
N PHE A 176 22.21 13.42 15.09
CA PHE A 176 23.45 14.19 15.14
C PHE A 176 24.29 13.78 16.35
N GLY A 177 25.61 13.90 16.23
CA GLY A 177 26.56 13.71 17.31
C GLY A 177 26.50 14.83 18.35
N ARG A 178 27.43 14.82 19.33
CA ARG A 178 27.48 15.81 20.42
C ARG A 178 27.70 17.24 19.91
N ASN A 179 28.58 17.44 18.93
CA ASN A 179 28.91 18.73 18.33
C ASN A 179 28.58 18.76 16.85
N PRO A 180 27.29 18.87 16.48
CA PRO A 180 26.89 18.93 15.08
C PRO A 180 27.31 20.27 14.49
N ALA A 181 27.80 20.24 13.27
CA ALA A 181 28.16 21.44 12.56
C ALA A 181 26.92 22.32 12.29
N PHE A 182 27.09 23.65 12.44
CA PHE A 182 26.00 24.61 12.21
C PHE A 182 25.64 24.73 10.71
N GLY A 183 24.42 25.21 10.45
CA GLY A 183 23.89 25.47 9.13
C GLY A 183 22.98 24.38 8.61
N ARG A 184 22.74 24.39 7.30
CA ARG A 184 21.77 23.52 6.65
C ARG A 184 22.29 22.11 6.47
N HIS A 185 21.44 21.14 6.82
CA HIS A 185 21.61 19.73 6.61
C HIS A 185 20.42 19.19 5.80
N LEU A 186 20.68 18.28 4.89
CA LEU A 186 19.63 17.53 4.19
C LEU A 186 19.67 16.11 4.73
N ILE A 187 18.55 15.63 5.21
CA ILE A 187 18.41 14.28 5.76
C ILE A 187 17.55 13.49 4.78
N HIS A 188 18.11 12.44 4.20
CA HIS A 188 17.38 11.51 3.34
C HIS A 188 17.17 10.21 4.08
N PHE A 189 15.95 9.71 4.07
CA PHE A 189 15.59 8.39 4.56
C PHE A 189 15.35 7.48 3.37
N ASP A 190 16.05 6.36 3.30
CA ASP A 190 15.84 5.32 2.30
C ASP A 190 16.35 3.96 2.82
N THR A 191 16.26 2.92 1.99
CA THR A 191 16.67 1.55 2.37
C THR A 191 18.08 1.18 1.94
N SER A 192 18.84 2.10 1.33
CA SER A 192 20.21 1.88 0.89
C SER A 192 21.22 2.13 2.00
N ARG A 193 22.22 1.26 2.16
CA ARG A 193 23.30 1.47 3.12
C ARG A 193 24.18 2.66 2.78
N ARG A 194 24.38 2.95 1.49
CA ARG A 194 25.22 4.04 1.00
C ARG A 194 24.37 5.08 0.30
N PHE A 195 24.60 6.34 0.59
CA PHE A 195 23.95 7.44 -0.10
C PHE A 195 24.32 7.47 -1.59
N ARG A 196 23.32 7.50 -2.44
CA ARG A 196 23.46 7.74 -3.88
C ARG A 196 22.60 8.93 -4.25
N ARG A 197 23.22 10.01 -4.73
CA ARG A 197 22.50 11.25 -5.07
C ARG A 197 21.46 11.03 -6.17
N ARG A 198 21.80 10.27 -7.20
CA ARG A 198 20.93 9.90 -8.30
C ARG A 198 20.63 8.40 -8.22
N ALA A 199 19.43 8.06 -7.77
CA ALA A 199 18.98 6.68 -7.68
C ALA A 199 17.46 6.66 -7.94
N PRO A 200 17.05 6.60 -9.22
CA PRO A 200 15.65 6.78 -9.62
C PRO A 200 14.72 5.72 -9.01
N ASN A 201 15.23 4.53 -8.69
CA ASN A 201 14.43 3.42 -8.18
C ASN A 201 14.51 3.28 -6.64
N ILE A 202 15.04 4.26 -5.92
CA ILE A 202 15.10 4.23 -4.46
C ILE A 202 13.97 5.08 -3.89
N GLN A 203 13.08 4.43 -3.14
CA GLN A 203 12.08 5.11 -2.32
C GLN A 203 12.79 5.98 -1.29
N ARG A 204 12.59 7.30 -1.34
CA ARG A 204 13.30 8.26 -0.50
C ARG A 204 12.41 9.39 -0.04
N ILE A 205 12.45 9.66 1.27
CA ILE A 205 11.87 10.86 1.89
C ILE A 205 13.00 11.77 2.37
N SER A 206 12.85 13.07 2.18
CA SER A 206 13.89 14.04 2.45
C SER A 206 13.43 15.21 3.30
N PHE A 207 14.22 15.58 4.30
CA PHE A 207 13.96 16.70 5.19
C PHE A 207 15.11 17.70 5.12
N ARG A 208 14.78 18.99 5.14
CA ARG A 208 15.73 20.07 5.41
C ARG A 208 15.76 20.32 6.90
N PHE A 209 16.96 20.32 7.48
CA PHE A 209 17.19 20.56 8.89
C PHE A 209 18.26 21.64 9.05
N GLU A 210 17.96 22.69 9.83
CA GLU A 210 18.91 23.76 10.08
C GLU A 210 19.35 23.77 11.55
N ILE A 211 20.64 23.81 11.77
CA ILE A 211 21.26 23.86 13.09
C ILE A 211 21.82 25.26 13.30
N PHE A 212 21.21 25.97 14.24
CA PHE A 212 21.62 27.31 14.59
C PHE A 212 22.69 27.29 15.70
N ARG A 213 23.57 28.28 15.70
CA ARG A 213 24.35 28.60 16.90
C ARG A 213 23.37 29.03 18.00
N ARG A 214 23.48 28.47 19.16
CA ARG A 214 22.81 29.00 20.34
C ARG A 214 23.49 30.34 20.63
N SER A 215 22.82 31.44 20.33
CA SER A 215 23.23 32.75 20.85
C SER A 215 23.22 32.64 22.37
N GLY A 216 24.37 32.74 23.02
CA GLY A 216 24.45 32.82 24.47
C GLY A 216 23.67 34.04 24.97
N PRO A 217 23.21 34.05 26.23
CA PRO A 217 22.46 35.17 26.79
C PRO A 217 23.18 36.54 26.69
N GLY A 218 24.48 36.56 26.36
CA GLY A 218 25.25 37.78 26.12
C GLY A 218 25.17 38.38 24.72
N ALA A 219 24.66 37.65 23.70
CA ALA A 219 24.62 38.18 22.33
C ALA A 219 23.48 39.19 22.09
N ALA A 220 22.46 39.20 22.93
CA ALA A 220 21.36 40.17 22.86
C ALA A 220 21.74 41.58 23.38
N ALA A 221 22.82 41.70 24.15
CA ALA A 221 23.30 42.97 24.70
C ALA A 221 24.16 43.78 23.72
N ALA A 222 24.71 43.12 22.69
CA ALA A 222 25.59 43.79 21.71
C ALA A 222 24.88 44.49 20.54
N LEU A 223 23.54 44.31 20.42
CA LEU A 223 22.71 44.92 19.35
C LEU A 223 21.94 46.17 19.84
N ARG A 224 22.24 46.67 21.04
CA ARG A 224 21.66 47.93 21.58
C ARG A 224 22.75 48.98 21.87
N ARG A 225 23.66 49.17 20.97
CA ARG A 225 24.55 50.36 20.97
C ARG A 225 24.62 50.95 19.58
#